data_55c88093faa3c307391b4e3df0976884
#
_entry.id   55c88093faa3c307391b4e3df0976884
#
_cell.length_a   1.000
_cell.length_b   1.000
_cell.length_c   1.000
_cell.angle_alpha   90.00
_cell.angle_beta   90.00
_cell.angle_gamma   90.00
#
_symmetry.space_group_name_H-M   'P 1'
#
loop_
_entity.id
_entity.type
_entity.pdbx_description
1 polymer ?
#
loop_
_entity_poly.entity_id
_entity_poly.type
_entity_poly.pdbx_seq_one_letter_code
_entity_poly.pdbx_strand_id
1 'polypeptide(L)'
;MVSLVIERKSLRDEVLEKVKGYIVTGRYMPGQRVVIDSLAKELGVSVTPVREALHYLAAQGLLVVEPHRGFLVKKWSKKEIEDLLSLRAYLERLAVRLFIERGYEEYISSLEEKVREMGIALNSSSVEEMSKFNSWFHEMIVRGSGTEELR
;
A
#
# COMPACT_ATOMS: atom_id res chain seq x y z
N MET A 1 4.88 -10.84 -33.27
CA MET A 1 5.79 -9.84 -32.70
C MET A 1 5.10 -9.27 -31.47
N VAL A 2 5.45 -9.75 -30.26
CA VAL A 2 4.95 -9.21 -29.00
C VAL A 2 5.83 -8.01 -28.68
N SER A 3 5.28 -6.81 -28.77
CA SER A 3 5.97 -5.58 -28.34
C SER A 3 6.13 -5.62 -26.83
N LEU A 4 7.34 -5.84 -26.36
CA LEU A 4 7.75 -5.65 -24.97
C LEU A 4 7.75 -4.13 -24.70
N VAL A 5 6.59 -3.61 -24.31
CA VAL A 5 6.49 -2.26 -23.74
C VAL A 5 7.04 -2.36 -22.32
N ILE A 6 8.26 -1.87 -22.13
CA ILE A 6 8.82 -1.66 -20.78
C ILE A 6 8.02 -0.51 -20.18
N GLU A 7 7.07 -0.80 -19.28
CA GLU A 7 6.41 0.21 -18.47
C GLU A 7 7.46 0.86 -17.56
N ARG A 8 7.98 2.00 -18.01
CA ARG A 8 8.77 2.88 -17.14
C ARG A 8 7.81 3.45 -16.10
N LYS A 9 8.01 3.13 -14.82
CA LYS A 9 7.30 3.81 -13.72
C LYS A 9 7.42 5.32 -13.95
N SER A 10 6.29 6.01 -13.90
CA SER A 10 6.31 7.47 -14.05
C SER A 10 6.97 8.09 -12.81
N LEU A 11 7.58 9.29 -12.96
CA LEU A 11 8.09 10.03 -11.81
C LEU A 11 7.03 10.25 -10.73
N ARG A 12 5.78 10.42 -11.13
CA ARG A 12 4.64 10.47 -10.21
C ARG A 12 4.53 9.19 -9.38
N ASP A 13 4.64 8.01 -10.00
CA ASP A 13 4.49 6.73 -9.32
C ASP A 13 5.67 6.46 -8.37
N GLU A 14 6.88 6.87 -8.75
CA GLU A 14 8.05 6.80 -7.86
C GLU A 14 7.89 7.70 -6.64
N VAL A 15 7.42 8.93 -6.82
CA VAL A 15 7.11 9.86 -5.72
C VAL A 15 6.03 9.29 -4.82
N LEU A 16 4.96 8.72 -5.41
CA LEU A 16 3.85 8.12 -4.68
C LEU A 16 4.33 7.00 -3.75
N GLU A 17 5.10 6.05 -4.27
CA GLU A 17 5.65 4.95 -3.47
C GLU A 17 6.59 5.46 -2.37
N LYS A 18 7.39 6.49 -2.67
CA LYS A 18 8.29 7.09 -1.68
C LYS A 18 7.52 7.72 -0.53
N VAL A 19 6.45 8.48 -0.83
CA VAL A 19 5.62 9.12 0.20
C VAL A 19 4.84 8.09 1.01
N LYS A 20 4.31 7.03 0.38
CA LYS A 20 3.72 5.89 1.11
C LYS A 20 4.72 5.30 2.10
N GLY A 21 5.94 5.03 1.66
CA GLY A 21 7.01 4.54 2.53
C GLY A 21 7.30 5.49 3.70
N TYR A 22 7.32 6.79 3.48
CA TYR A 22 7.54 7.78 4.55
C TYR A 22 6.40 7.79 5.58
N ILE A 23 5.16 7.55 5.17
CA ILE A 23 4.02 7.42 6.08
C ILE A 23 4.12 6.12 6.88
N VAL A 24 4.38 4.98 6.23
CA VAL A 24 4.48 3.66 6.86
C VAL A 24 5.62 3.59 7.88
N THR A 25 6.77 4.19 7.56
CA THR A 25 7.94 4.21 8.46
C THR A 25 7.85 5.28 9.55
N GLY A 26 6.77 6.09 9.56
CA GLY A 26 6.59 7.16 10.54
C GLY A 26 7.46 8.40 10.29
N ARG A 27 8.15 8.50 9.16
CA ARG A 27 8.87 9.72 8.78
C ARG A 27 7.91 10.90 8.59
N TYR A 28 6.72 10.65 8.07
CA TYR A 28 5.58 11.56 8.09
C TYR A 28 4.55 11.08 9.11
N MET A 29 4.40 11.83 10.18
CA MET A 29 3.48 11.50 11.27
C MET A 29 2.03 11.88 10.92
N PRO A 30 1.01 11.20 11.48
CA PRO A 30 -0.39 11.59 11.33
C PRO A 30 -0.62 13.06 11.68
N GLY A 31 -1.24 13.82 10.77
CA GLY A 31 -1.49 15.25 10.87
C GLY A 31 -0.30 16.13 10.49
N GLN A 32 0.83 15.57 10.16
CA GLN A 32 1.98 16.33 9.66
C GLN A 32 1.70 16.87 8.26
N ARG A 33 2.15 18.10 8.02
CA ARG A 33 2.07 18.74 6.71
C ARG A 33 3.17 18.21 5.78
N VAL A 34 2.78 17.86 4.55
CA VAL A 34 3.72 17.55 3.46
C VAL A 34 3.93 18.80 2.63
N VAL A 35 5.15 19.33 2.65
CA VAL A 35 5.50 20.55 1.92
C VAL A 35 6.03 20.18 0.53
N ILE A 36 5.28 20.54 -0.51
CA ILE A 36 5.56 20.16 -1.90
C ILE A 36 6.97 20.53 -2.33
N ASP A 37 7.36 21.79 -2.12
CA ASP A 37 8.66 22.32 -2.58
C ASP A 37 9.83 21.62 -1.87
N SER A 38 9.69 21.35 -0.58
CA SER A 38 10.70 20.62 0.19
C SER A 38 10.85 19.17 -0.30
N LEU A 39 9.71 18.50 -0.56
CA LEU A 39 9.69 17.14 -1.06
C LEU A 39 10.26 17.05 -2.49
N ALA A 40 9.89 17.99 -3.37
CA ALA A 40 10.43 18.08 -4.73
C ALA A 40 11.96 18.24 -4.71
N LYS A 41 12.47 19.15 -3.87
CA LYS A 41 13.91 19.36 -3.68
C LYS A 41 14.61 18.10 -3.14
N GLU A 42 14.02 17.45 -2.15
CA GLU A 42 14.57 16.22 -1.55
C GLU A 42 14.67 15.07 -2.56
N LEU A 43 13.63 14.91 -3.39
CA LEU A 43 13.56 13.83 -4.38
C LEU A 43 14.26 14.17 -5.70
N GLY A 44 14.74 15.40 -5.89
CA GLY A 44 15.40 15.83 -7.12
C GLY A 44 14.46 15.89 -8.34
N VAL A 45 13.18 16.14 -8.13
CA VAL A 45 12.15 16.21 -9.18
C VAL A 45 11.47 17.58 -9.22
N SER A 46 10.74 17.86 -10.29
CA SER A 46 9.93 19.10 -10.35
C SER A 46 8.68 18.99 -9.44
N VAL A 47 8.07 20.13 -9.16
CA VAL A 47 6.88 20.25 -8.32
C VAL A 47 5.66 19.51 -8.89
N THR A 48 5.55 19.40 -10.21
CA THR A 48 4.40 18.81 -10.88
C THR A 48 4.14 17.34 -10.50
N PRO A 49 5.07 16.39 -10.69
CA PRO A 49 4.87 14.99 -10.32
C PRO A 49 4.63 14.82 -8.81
N VAL A 50 5.23 15.68 -7.97
CA VAL A 50 4.98 15.66 -6.52
C VAL A 50 3.53 16.03 -6.22
N ARG A 51 3.03 17.12 -6.82
CA ARG A 51 1.65 17.57 -6.62
C ARG A 51 0.64 16.51 -7.09
N GLU A 52 0.87 15.91 -8.24
CA GLU A 52 0.02 14.83 -8.78
C GLU A 52 0.00 13.62 -7.84
N ALA A 53 1.16 13.17 -7.36
CA ALA A 53 1.27 12.07 -6.41
C ALA A 53 0.53 12.38 -5.10
N LEU A 54 0.67 13.59 -4.54
CA LEU A 54 -0.03 13.97 -3.31
C LEU A 54 -1.54 14.07 -3.51
N HIS A 55 -2.02 14.56 -4.66
CA HIS A 55 -3.46 14.53 -4.98
C HIS A 55 -3.98 13.10 -5.08
N TYR A 56 -3.22 12.21 -5.70
CA TYR A 56 -3.58 10.80 -5.78
C TYR A 56 -3.66 10.14 -4.39
N LEU A 57 -2.67 10.41 -3.52
CA LEU A 57 -2.69 9.94 -2.14
C LEU A 57 -3.86 10.53 -1.32
N ALA A 58 -4.25 11.76 -1.61
CA ALA A 58 -5.43 12.36 -0.99
C ALA A 58 -6.73 11.69 -1.48
N ALA A 59 -6.83 11.36 -2.76
CA ALA A 59 -7.95 10.60 -3.30
C ALA A 59 -8.03 9.18 -2.70
N GLN A 60 -6.88 8.57 -2.38
CA GLN A 60 -6.81 7.29 -1.66
C GLN A 60 -7.08 7.41 -0.14
N GLY A 61 -7.25 8.62 0.40
CA GLY A 61 -7.52 8.86 1.81
C GLY A 61 -6.30 8.73 2.73
N LEU A 62 -5.08 8.67 2.20
CA LEU A 62 -3.83 8.69 2.98
C LEU A 62 -3.45 10.10 3.41
N LEU A 63 -3.81 11.08 2.58
CA LEU A 63 -3.65 12.50 2.87
C LEU A 63 -5.02 13.18 2.90
N VAL A 64 -5.08 14.34 3.51
CA VAL A 64 -6.21 15.28 3.41
C VAL A 64 -5.72 16.61 2.87
N VAL A 65 -6.56 17.27 2.07
CA VAL A 65 -6.27 18.62 1.58
C VAL A 65 -7.03 19.61 2.44
N GLU A 66 -6.31 20.44 3.18
CA GLU A 66 -6.91 21.52 3.97
C GLU A 66 -6.70 22.88 3.29
N PRO A 67 -7.73 23.73 3.22
CA PRO A 67 -7.58 25.10 2.73
C PRO A 67 -6.44 25.80 3.46
N HIS A 68 -5.61 26.55 2.73
CA HIS A 68 -4.46 27.31 3.23
C HIS A 68 -3.34 26.51 3.92
N ARG A 69 -3.55 25.21 4.21
CA ARG A 69 -2.55 24.33 4.83
C ARG A 69 -1.96 23.31 3.87
N GLY A 70 -2.63 23.04 2.74
CA GLY A 70 -2.18 22.07 1.74
C GLY A 70 -2.40 20.62 2.16
N PHE A 71 -1.43 19.75 1.88
CA PHE A 71 -1.52 18.32 2.14
C PHE A 71 -1.07 17.97 3.56
N LEU A 72 -1.90 17.24 4.29
CA LEU A 72 -1.58 16.71 5.61
C LEU A 72 -1.77 15.19 5.62
N VAL A 73 -0.94 14.47 6.35
CA VAL A 73 -1.15 13.04 6.61
C VAL A 73 -2.45 12.87 7.39
N LYS A 74 -3.34 11.99 6.89
CA LYS A 74 -4.64 11.76 7.55
C LYS A 74 -4.42 11.28 8.98
N LYS A 75 -5.17 11.85 9.91
CA LYS A 75 -5.32 11.33 11.27
C LYS A 75 -6.53 10.43 11.30
N TRP A 76 -6.33 9.18 11.66
CA TRP A 76 -7.41 8.23 11.85
C TRP A 76 -7.83 8.23 13.32
N SER A 77 -9.11 8.33 13.60
CA SER A 77 -9.62 8.06 14.93
C SER A 77 -9.55 6.55 15.23
N LYS A 78 -9.51 6.20 16.52
CA LYS A 78 -9.53 4.80 16.94
C LYS A 78 -10.74 4.06 16.35
N LYS A 79 -11.92 4.72 16.37
CA LYS A 79 -13.15 4.15 15.81
C LYS A 79 -13.04 3.87 14.30
N GLU A 80 -12.50 4.81 13.51
CA GLU A 80 -12.31 4.59 12.07
C GLU A 80 -11.38 3.41 11.79
N ILE A 81 -10.31 3.25 12.59
CA ILE A 81 -9.40 2.11 12.47
C ILE A 81 -10.12 0.80 12.82
N GLU A 82 -10.87 0.76 13.93
CA GLU A 82 -11.62 -0.42 14.34
C GLU A 82 -12.69 -0.82 13.31
N ASP A 83 -13.43 0.15 12.78
CA ASP A 83 -14.44 -0.07 11.73
C ASP A 83 -13.78 -0.62 10.45
N LEU A 84 -12.66 -0.04 10.02
CA LEU A 84 -11.91 -0.49 8.85
C LEU A 84 -11.35 -1.90 9.02
N LEU A 85 -10.75 -2.21 10.17
CA LEU A 85 -10.21 -3.54 10.47
C LEU A 85 -11.33 -4.58 10.52
N SER A 86 -12.49 -4.23 11.05
CA SER A 86 -13.66 -5.11 11.08
C SER A 86 -14.14 -5.42 9.68
N LEU A 87 -14.32 -4.40 8.83
CA LEU A 87 -14.71 -4.59 7.43
C LEU A 87 -13.67 -5.46 6.68
N ARG A 88 -12.39 -5.16 6.83
CA ARG A 88 -11.31 -5.94 6.24
C ARG A 88 -11.37 -7.41 6.65
N ALA A 89 -11.57 -7.70 7.94
CA ALA A 89 -11.68 -9.07 8.45
C ALA A 89 -12.85 -9.85 7.80
N TYR A 90 -13.99 -9.19 7.52
CA TYR A 90 -15.09 -9.83 6.80
C TYR A 90 -14.76 -10.12 5.34
N LEU A 91 -14.12 -9.17 4.64
CA LEU A 91 -13.71 -9.35 3.24
C LEU A 91 -12.63 -10.44 3.10
N GLU A 92 -11.65 -10.45 4.00
CA GLU A 92 -10.61 -11.49 4.01
C GLU A 92 -11.19 -12.88 4.30
N ARG A 93 -12.12 -12.98 5.21
CA ARG A 93 -12.82 -14.27 5.47
C ARG A 93 -13.56 -14.75 4.23
N LEU A 94 -14.23 -13.85 3.51
CA LEU A 94 -14.87 -14.18 2.24
C LEU A 94 -13.84 -14.61 1.19
N ALA A 95 -12.74 -13.88 1.06
CA ALA A 95 -11.67 -14.21 0.12
C ALA A 95 -11.06 -15.60 0.40
N VAL A 96 -10.74 -15.91 1.65
CA VAL A 96 -10.24 -17.25 2.05
C VAL A 96 -11.24 -18.35 1.74
N ARG A 97 -12.52 -18.13 2.03
CA ARG A 97 -13.56 -19.10 1.70
C ARG A 97 -13.63 -19.39 0.20
N LEU A 98 -13.67 -18.33 -0.62
CA LEU A 98 -13.71 -18.46 -2.07
C LEU A 98 -12.41 -19.09 -2.63
N PHE A 99 -11.26 -18.79 -2.03
CA PHE A 99 -9.99 -19.41 -2.36
C PHE A 99 -10.05 -20.94 -2.19
N ILE A 100 -10.56 -21.40 -1.05
CA ILE A 100 -10.71 -22.84 -0.76
C ILE A 100 -11.74 -23.50 -1.68
N GLU A 101 -12.90 -22.86 -1.88
CA GLU A 101 -13.99 -23.41 -2.70
C GLU A 101 -13.60 -23.56 -4.19
N ARG A 102 -12.72 -22.69 -4.69
CA ARG A 102 -12.30 -22.68 -6.10
C ARG A 102 -11.06 -23.53 -6.41
N GLY A 103 -10.39 -24.07 -5.37
CA GLY A 103 -9.32 -25.07 -5.52
C GLY A 103 -8.07 -24.55 -6.23
N TYR A 104 -7.64 -23.31 -5.95
CA TYR A 104 -6.42 -22.74 -6.53
C TYR A 104 -5.14 -23.30 -5.87
N GLU A 105 -4.89 -24.60 -6.06
CA GLU A 105 -3.74 -25.30 -5.46
C GLU A 105 -2.39 -24.66 -5.86
N GLU A 106 -2.29 -24.09 -7.05
CA GLU A 106 -1.08 -23.39 -7.53
C GLU A 106 -0.63 -22.24 -6.63
N TYR A 107 -1.57 -21.58 -5.93
CA TYR A 107 -1.25 -20.48 -5.02
C TYR A 107 -0.78 -20.96 -3.65
N ILE A 108 -1.17 -22.18 -3.25
CA ILE A 108 -0.85 -22.72 -1.91
C ILE A 108 0.65 -22.89 -1.75
N SER A 109 1.32 -23.49 -2.74
CA SER A 109 2.77 -23.70 -2.70
C SER A 109 3.54 -22.37 -2.57
N SER A 110 3.12 -21.34 -3.31
CA SER A 110 3.74 -20.00 -3.23
C SER A 110 3.50 -19.34 -1.87
N LEU A 111 2.30 -19.54 -1.28
CA LEU A 111 1.97 -19.04 0.06
C LEU A 111 2.82 -19.73 1.14
N GLU A 112 2.93 -21.07 1.09
CA GLU A 112 3.72 -21.85 2.04
C GLU A 112 5.21 -21.47 1.99
N GLU A 113 5.78 -21.34 0.79
CA GLU A 113 7.16 -20.92 0.60
C GLU A 113 7.42 -19.54 1.21
N LYS A 114 6.54 -18.58 0.90
CA LYS A 114 6.69 -17.20 1.38
C LYS A 114 6.49 -17.06 2.89
N VAL A 115 5.54 -17.79 3.45
CA VAL A 115 5.33 -17.86 4.91
C VAL A 115 6.56 -18.47 5.61
N ARG A 116 7.19 -19.49 5.00
CA ARG A 116 8.42 -20.09 5.52
C ARG A 116 9.60 -19.12 5.48
N GLU A 117 9.79 -18.43 4.35
CA GLU A 117 10.83 -17.38 4.24
C GLU A 117 10.67 -16.33 5.33
N MET A 118 9.46 -15.88 5.56
CA MET A 118 9.17 -14.90 6.58
C MET A 118 9.38 -15.42 8.00
N GLY A 119 9.00 -16.67 8.27
CA GLY A 119 9.24 -17.30 9.56
C GLY A 119 10.73 -17.31 9.93
N ILE A 120 11.62 -17.42 8.95
CA ILE A 120 13.08 -17.34 9.13
C ILE A 120 13.52 -15.88 9.38
N ALA A 121 12.89 -14.93 8.71
CA ALA A 121 13.26 -13.51 8.76
C ALA A 121 12.65 -12.73 9.95
N LEU A 122 11.72 -13.30 10.69
CA LEU A 122 10.95 -12.63 11.75
C LEU A 122 11.78 -11.89 12.80
N ASN A 123 12.99 -12.37 13.07
CA ASN A 123 13.89 -11.79 14.08
C ASN A 123 14.78 -10.65 13.55
N SER A 124 14.77 -10.41 12.24
CA SER A 124 15.63 -9.42 11.58
C SER A 124 14.89 -8.45 10.66
N SER A 125 13.59 -8.65 10.46
CA SER A 125 12.81 -7.86 9.49
C SER A 125 12.49 -6.45 9.99
N SER A 126 12.69 -5.48 9.11
CA SER A 126 12.27 -4.10 9.34
C SER A 126 10.74 -3.96 9.26
N VAL A 127 10.19 -2.88 9.83
CA VAL A 127 8.76 -2.54 9.71
C VAL A 127 8.33 -2.47 8.24
N GLU A 128 9.22 -2.00 7.36
CA GLU A 128 8.96 -1.91 5.93
C GLU A 128 8.84 -3.28 5.28
N GLU A 129 9.72 -4.23 5.62
CA GLU A 129 9.67 -5.61 5.12
C GLU A 129 8.42 -6.33 5.61
N MET A 130 8.07 -6.16 6.89
CA MET A 130 6.85 -6.69 7.46
C MET A 130 5.60 -6.16 6.75
N SER A 131 5.57 -4.86 6.46
CA SER A 131 4.47 -4.22 5.74
C SER A 131 4.34 -4.75 4.30
N LYS A 132 5.46 -4.92 3.60
CA LYS A 132 5.48 -5.50 2.24
C LYS A 132 4.96 -6.93 2.23
N PHE A 133 5.42 -7.75 3.18
CA PHE A 133 4.95 -9.12 3.31
C PHE A 133 3.45 -9.17 3.61
N ASN A 134 2.98 -8.39 4.57
CA ASN A 134 1.58 -8.35 4.92
C ASN A 134 0.71 -7.96 3.71
N SER A 135 1.13 -6.96 2.94
CA SER A 135 0.41 -6.55 1.72
C SER A 135 0.42 -7.66 0.66
N TRP A 136 1.56 -8.30 0.44
CA TRP A 136 1.68 -9.41 -0.49
C TRP A 136 0.79 -10.59 -0.09
N PHE A 137 0.78 -10.97 1.20
CA PHE A 137 -0.01 -12.10 1.71
C PHE A 137 -1.50 -11.87 1.46
N HIS A 138 -2.01 -10.71 1.84
CA HIS A 138 -3.42 -10.37 1.61
C HIS A 138 -3.75 -10.30 0.11
N GLU A 139 -2.87 -9.76 -0.71
CA GLU A 139 -3.05 -9.73 -2.17
C GLU A 139 -3.14 -11.13 -2.76
N MET A 140 -2.32 -12.07 -2.31
CA MET A 140 -2.35 -13.46 -2.77
C MET A 140 -3.67 -14.15 -2.42
N ILE A 141 -4.19 -13.96 -1.21
CA ILE A 141 -5.49 -14.48 -0.80
C ILE A 141 -6.61 -13.90 -1.69
N VAL A 142 -6.60 -12.60 -1.92
CA VAL A 142 -7.59 -11.93 -2.76
C VAL A 142 -7.50 -12.40 -4.22
N ARG A 143 -6.31 -12.49 -4.80
CA ARG A 143 -6.11 -13.02 -6.16
C ARG A 143 -6.59 -14.45 -6.30
N GLY A 144 -6.20 -15.31 -5.35
CA GLY A 144 -6.61 -16.71 -5.34
C GLY A 144 -8.12 -16.91 -5.11
N SER A 145 -8.83 -15.93 -4.56
CA SER A 145 -10.29 -15.95 -4.48
C SER A 145 -10.97 -15.83 -5.85
N GLY A 146 -10.23 -15.36 -6.88
CA GLY A 146 -10.75 -15.15 -8.24
C GLY A 146 -11.85 -14.07 -8.34
N THR A 147 -11.94 -13.19 -7.36
CA THR A 147 -12.94 -12.11 -7.32
C THR A 147 -12.22 -10.77 -7.56
N GLU A 148 -12.46 -10.17 -8.74
CA GLU A 148 -11.83 -8.89 -9.11
C GLU A 148 -12.25 -7.73 -8.22
N GLU A 149 -13.48 -7.74 -7.73
CA GLU A 149 -14.07 -6.71 -6.87
C GLU A 149 -13.45 -6.66 -5.46
N LEU A 150 -12.68 -7.67 -5.06
CA LEU A 150 -11.95 -7.70 -3.78
C LEU A 150 -10.52 -7.16 -3.89
N ARG A 151 -10.05 -6.79 -5.09
CA ARG A 151 -8.69 -6.27 -5.34
C ARG A 151 -8.52 -4.79 -4.94
#